data_88d3c79a673de4855dbe08b8f852b97d
#
_entry.id   88d3c79a673de4855dbe08b8f852b97d
#
_cell.length_a   1.000
_cell.length_b   1.000
_cell.length_c   1.000
_cell.angle_alpha   90.00
_cell.angle_beta   90.00
_cell.angle_gamma   90.00
#
_symmetry.space_group_name_H-M   'P 1'
#
loop_
_entity.id
_entity.type
_entity.pdbx_description
1 polymer ?
#
loop_
_entity_poly.entity_id
_entity_poly.type
_entity_poly.pdbx_seq_one_letter_code
_entity_poly.pdbx_strand_id
1 'polypeptide(L)'
;MSAGFEQQLDAWLQQAPLVAILRGLRGEEAIAVGEAIFAAGVRVAEVPLNSPDPFATIAILAKHFEGRMLIGAGTVLSVAEVQALAATGCAFCVSPNTDASVIRAAIDYAMVPMPGFSTPSEAFAAIAAGARHLKAFPAHGAGPRLSALAAVLPSDVRLVAVGGVAPSDLEALWAAGVSAVGVGSDLYKPGRSAEEVGLRAANWMQALRHRPAAAVLLCNPQAMVGESPLIDANGDVLWLDPTAPCLLRWDGNHCSRMALREPVWSLALCDGQRVGNSESHFLRMSADGAIEPGPEIVLAPGCRLNDMTVDAQGGLWAGSMHRGLLAGKGALWHAADVSQVPRCVAEGLGVANGMVFSADGSTLFVIDTLARTLLAYPADITAGRLGEPKVVTDFLGLPGKPDGLALSPQGRLWAAMWGGQAVVELAENGAVLRSIPIPALHVGSLCFAADGRLFVSTARARLGPADLQKYPGSGGLFVVQT
;
A
#
# COMPACT_ATOMS: atom_id res chain seq x y z
N MET A 1 -27.68 4.63 -6.63
CA MET A 1 -27.42 3.17 -6.85
C MET A 1 -26.15 2.90 -7.68
N SER A 2 -25.73 3.79 -8.60
CA SER A 2 -24.43 3.63 -9.33
C SER A 2 -23.19 3.67 -8.43
N ALA A 3 -23.17 4.49 -7.40
CA ALA A 3 -22.08 4.56 -6.43
C ALA A 3 -21.80 3.21 -5.72
N GLY A 4 -22.80 2.34 -5.59
CA GLY A 4 -22.63 1.01 -4.98
C GLY A 4 -21.85 0.04 -5.87
N PHE A 5 -22.13 -0.01 -7.17
CA PHE A 5 -21.42 -0.89 -8.09
C PHE A 5 -19.99 -0.42 -8.38
N GLU A 6 -19.78 0.90 -8.46
CA GLU A 6 -18.43 1.46 -8.68
C GLU A 6 -17.50 1.17 -7.51
N GLN A 7 -17.96 1.43 -6.27
CA GLN A 7 -17.20 1.10 -5.06
C GLN A 7 -16.93 -0.41 -4.95
N GLN A 8 -17.91 -1.25 -5.29
CA GLN A 8 -17.77 -2.69 -5.26
C GLN A 8 -16.80 -3.18 -6.36
N LEU A 9 -16.84 -2.60 -7.57
CA LEU A 9 -15.92 -2.90 -8.66
C LEU A 9 -14.48 -2.57 -8.26
N ASP A 10 -14.26 -1.39 -7.68
CA ASP A 10 -12.95 -0.96 -7.17
C ASP A 10 -12.43 -1.93 -6.10
N ALA A 11 -13.24 -2.24 -5.09
CA ALA A 11 -12.85 -3.14 -4.01
C ALA A 11 -12.50 -4.55 -4.51
N TRP A 12 -13.28 -5.09 -5.46
CA TRP A 12 -13.03 -6.42 -5.98
C TRP A 12 -11.88 -6.48 -6.96
N LEU A 13 -11.66 -5.44 -7.79
CA LEU A 13 -10.48 -5.37 -8.63
C LEU A 13 -9.18 -5.09 -7.84
N GLN A 14 -9.28 -4.48 -6.66
CA GLN A 14 -8.13 -4.40 -5.73
C GLN A 14 -7.77 -5.78 -5.18
N GLN A 15 -8.76 -6.56 -4.77
CA GLN A 15 -8.55 -7.91 -4.22
C GLN A 15 -8.16 -8.92 -5.30
N ALA A 16 -8.78 -8.86 -6.48
CA ALA A 16 -8.62 -9.78 -7.60
C ALA A 16 -8.57 -8.97 -8.91
N PRO A 17 -7.39 -8.49 -9.36
CA PRO A 17 -7.27 -7.56 -10.50
C PRO A 17 -7.47 -8.23 -11.85
N LEU A 18 -8.54 -9.01 -12.00
CA LEU A 18 -8.90 -9.78 -13.17
C LEU A 18 -10.37 -9.56 -13.56
N VAL A 19 -10.61 -9.17 -14.80
CA VAL A 19 -11.91 -9.23 -15.45
C VAL A 19 -11.94 -10.46 -16.36
N ALA A 20 -12.75 -11.46 -16.03
CA ALA A 20 -12.92 -12.65 -16.86
C ALA A 20 -13.84 -12.36 -18.05
N ILE A 21 -13.35 -12.52 -19.27
CA ILE A 21 -14.10 -12.26 -20.50
C ILE A 21 -14.61 -13.59 -21.06
N LEU A 22 -15.91 -13.85 -20.92
CA LEU A 22 -16.53 -15.13 -21.24
C LEU A 22 -17.21 -15.10 -22.64
N ARG A 23 -16.42 -14.81 -23.68
CA ARG A 23 -16.91 -14.67 -25.05
C ARG A 23 -17.37 -16.00 -25.61
N GLY A 24 -18.64 -16.07 -26.04
CA GLY A 24 -19.26 -17.25 -26.59
C GLY A 24 -19.87 -18.19 -25.54
N LEU A 25 -19.93 -17.75 -24.28
CA LEU A 25 -20.57 -18.50 -23.19
C LEU A 25 -22.08 -18.70 -23.49
N ARG A 26 -22.58 -19.91 -23.27
CA ARG A 26 -23.98 -20.26 -23.40
C ARG A 26 -24.64 -20.34 -22.03
N GLY A 27 -25.95 -20.07 -21.97
CA GLY A 27 -26.72 -20.08 -20.73
C GLY A 27 -26.67 -21.43 -19.99
N GLU A 28 -26.63 -22.55 -20.70
CA GLU A 28 -26.59 -23.91 -20.17
C GLU A 28 -25.30 -24.24 -19.39
N GLU A 29 -24.18 -23.64 -19.74
CA GLU A 29 -22.88 -23.84 -19.07
C GLU A 29 -22.51 -22.67 -18.13
N ALA A 30 -23.30 -21.60 -18.12
CA ALA A 30 -22.95 -20.34 -17.48
C ALA A 30 -22.68 -20.48 -15.97
N ILE A 31 -23.54 -21.19 -15.23
CA ILE A 31 -23.38 -21.37 -13.78
C ILE A 31 -22.13 -22.23 -13.50
N ALA A 32 -21.92 -23.32 -14.23
CA ALA A 32 -20.77 -24.20 -14.00
C ALA A 32 -19.43 -23.49 -14.25
N VAL A 33 -19.34 -22.72 -15.35
CA VAL A 33 -18.17 -21.90 -15.69
C VAL A 33 -18.00 -20.78 -14.65
N GLY A 34 -19.09 -20.10 -14.27
CA GLY A 34 -19.09 -19.05 -13.27
C GLY A 34 -18.58 -19.53 -11.90
N GLU A 35 -19.07 -20.66 -11.40
CA GLU A 35 -18.61 -21.24 -10.13
C GLU A 35 -17.13 -21.66 -10.21
N ALA A 36 -16.66 -22.18 -11.33
CA ALA A 36 -15.26 -22.55 -11.50
C ALA A 36 -14.31 -21.34 -11.42
N ILE A 37 -14.64 -20.23 -12.08
CA ILE A 37 -13.83 -19.00 -11.98
C ILE A 37 -13.97 -18.34 -10.61
N PHE A 38 -15.15 -18.37 -10.00
CA PHE A 38 -15.36 -17.85 -8.63
C PHE A 38 -14.54 -18.62 -7.59
N ALA A 39 -14.53 -19.95 -7.65
CA ALA A 39 -13.72 -20.80 -6.78
C ALA A 39 -12.21 -20.54 -6.93
N ALA A 40 -11.76 -20.17 -8.14
CA ALA A 40 -10.39 -19.75 -8.42
C ALA A 40 -10.03 -18.36 -7.84
N GLY A 41 -11.02 -17.60 -7.34
CA GLY A 41 -10.82 -16.29 -6.74
C GLY A 41 -11.21 -15.10 -7.63
N VAL A 42 -11.72 -15.31 -8.84
CA VAL A 42 -12.23 -14.22 -9.72
C VAL A 42 -13.48 -13.60 -9.09
N ARG A 43 -13.60 -12.27 -9.16
CA ARG A 43 -14.73 -11.51 -8.60
C ARG A 43 -15.43 -10.61 -9.60
N VAL A 44 -14.90 -10.49 -10.83
CA VAL A 44 -15.47 -9.66 -11.89
C VAL A 44 -15.45 -10.44 -13.19
N ALA A 45 -16.60 -10.56 -13.87
CA ALA A 45 -16.70 -11.26 -15.15
C ALA A 45 -17.65 -10.51 -16.10
N GLU A 46 -17.37 -10.55 -17.41
CA GLU A 46 -18.22 -10.03 -18.46
C GLU A 46 -18.62 -11.10 -19.47
N VAL A 47 -19.85 -11.01 -19.98
CA VAL A 47 -20.30 -11.76 -21.15
C VAL A 47 -20.42 -10.79 -22.32
N PRO A 48 -19.62 -10.91 -23.38
CA PRO A 48 -19.73 -10.07 -24.56
C PRO A 48 -21.06 -10.26 -25.29
N LEU A 49 -21.69 -9.16 -25.75
CA LEU A 49 -23.00 -9.20 -26.42
C LEU A 49 -22.99 -9.93 -27.77
N ASN A 50 -21.83 -10.23 -28.33
CA ASN A 50 -21.68 -11.12 -29.49
C ASN A 50 -21.55 -12.60 -29.12
N SER A 51 -21.97 -13.00 -27.91
CA SER A 51 -22.16 -14.40 -27.49
C SER A 51 -23.59 -14.88 -27.80
N PRO A 52 -23.86 -16.18 -27.74
CA PRO A 52 -25.24 -16.72 -27.88
C PRO A 52 -26.11 -16.26 -26.68
N ASP A 53 -27.30 -15.74 -26.94
CA ASP A 53 -28.28 -15.30 -25.94
C ASP A 53 -27.68 -14.53 -24.75
N PRO A 54 -26.91 -13.44 -25.02
CA PRO A 54 -26.05 -12.82 -24.00
C PRO A 54 -26.87 -12.21 -22.89
N PHE A 55 -28.01 -11.60 -23.14
CA PHE A 55 -28.85 -10.97 -22.13
C PHE A 55 -29.43 -11.99 -21.14
N ALA A 56 -29.88 -13.16 -21.62
CA ALA A 56 -30.34 -14.24 -20.75
C ALA A 56 -29.19 -14.82 -19.93
N THR A 57 -28.02 -15.01 -20.53
CA THR A 57 -26.82 -15.52 -19.85
C THR A 57 -26.34 -14.56 -18.78
N ILE A 58 -26.32 -13.25 -19.04
CA ILE A 58 -25.97 -12.21 -18.06
C ILE A 58 -26.97 -12.23 -16.89
N ALA A 59 -28.28 -12.30 -17.17
CA ALA A 59 -29.30 -12.34 -16.13
C ALA A 59 -29.19 -13.57 -15.22
N ILE A 60 -28.89 -14.75 -15.80
CA ILE A 60 -28.65 -15.98 -15.03
C ILE A 60 -27.44 -15.79 -14.08
N LEU A 61 -26.32 -15.30 -14.61
CA LEU A 61 -25.11 -15.10 -13.84
C LEU A 61 -25.30 -14.00 -12.76
N ALA A 62 -25.86 -12.85 -13.13
CA ALA A 62 -26.07 -11.73 -12.21
C ALA A 62 -26.92 -12.15 -11.00
N LYS A 63 -28.01 -12.91 -11.25
CA LYS A 63 -28.86 -13.45 -10.19
C LYS A 63 -28.13 -14.49 -9.32
N HIS A 64 -27.39 -15.42 -9.96
CA HIS A 64 -26.72 -16.50 -9.24
C HIS A 64 -25.56 -15.99 -8.37
N PHE A 65 -24.83 -14.97 -8.84
CA PHE A 65 -23.66 -14.43 -8.14
C PHE A 65 -23.94 -13.12 -7.41
N GLU A 66 -25.20 -12.77 -7.16
CA GLU A 66 -25.55 -11.56 -6.42
C GLU A 66 -24.79 -11.48 -5.09
N GLY A 67 -24.10 -10.34 -4.85
CA GLY A 67 -23.25 -10.14 -3.68
C GLY A 67 -21.95 -10.95 -3.64
N ARG A 68 -21.67 -11.82 -4.62
CA ARG A 68 -20.50 -12.73 -4.67
C ARG A 68 -19.51 -12.39 -5.79
N MET A 69 -20.00 -12.01 -6.95
CA MET A 69 -19.22 -11.65 -8.14
C MET A 69 -20.00 -10.64 -8.98
N LEU A 70 -19.34 -9.56 -9.46
CA LEU A 70 -19.95 -8.62 -10.39
C LEU A 70 -19.98 -9.17 -11.79
N ILE A 71 -21.16 -9.15 -12.37
CA ILE A 71 -21.39 -9.57 -13.76
C ILE A 71 -21.68 -8.33 -14.62
N GLY A 72 -20.92 -8.21 -15.71
CA GLY A 72 -21.03 -7.16 -16.70
C GLY A 72 -21.31 -7.67 -18.10
N ALA A 73 -21.53 -6.72 -19.00
CA ALA A 73 -21.65 -6.97 -20.43
C ALA A 73 -20.44 -6.42 -21.19
N GLY A 74 -19.86 -7.20 -22.09
CA GLY A 74 -18.83 -6.75 -23.02
C GLY A 74 -19.36 -6.44 -24.40
N THR A 75 -18.59 -5.69 -25.20
CA THR A 75 -18.95 -5.35 -26.60
C THR A 75 -20.29 -4.60 -26.70
N VAL A 76 -20.54 -3.70 -25.74
CA VAL A 76 -21.71 -2.83 -25.74
C VAL A 76 -21.45 -1.64 -26.66
N LEU A 77 -22.25 -1.48 -27.73
CA LEU A 77 -22.00 -0.54 -28.82
C LEU A 77 -23.09 0.52 -29.02
N SER A 78 -24.23 0.35 -28.33
CA SER A 78 -25.37 1.27 -28.52
C SER A 78 -26.13 1.54 -27.22
N VAL A 79 -26.83 2.68 -27.17
CA VAL A 79 -27.73 3.05 -26.09
C VAL A 79 -28.86 2.04 -25.93
N ALA A 80 -29.36 1.45 -27.03
CA ALA A 80 -30.41 0.44 -26.99
C ALA A 80 -29.96 -0.84 -26.28
N GLU A 81 -28.69 -1.26 -26.47
CA GLU A 81 -28.11 -2.39 -25.73
C GLU A 81 -27.99 -2.09 -24.24
N VAL A 82 -27.56 -0.88 -23.88
CA VAL A 82 -27.51 -0.44 -22.47
C VAL A 82 -28.92 -0.50 -21.83
N GLN A 83 -29.95 -0.02 -22.53
CA GLN A 83 -31.32 -0.09 -22.05
C GLN A 83 -31.79 -1.54 -21.82
N ALA A 84 -31.47 -2.43 -22.75
CA ALA A 84 -31.81 -3.85 -22.62
C ALA A 84 -31.08 -4.52 -21.45
N LEU A 85 -29.84 -4.12 -21.14
CA LEU A 85 -29.06 -4.63 -20.02
C LEU A 85 -29.61 -4.20 -18.64
N ALA A 86 -30.32 -3.10 -18.55
CA ALA A 86 -30.82 -2.57 -17.28
C ALA A 86 -31.74 -3.56 -16.54
N ALA A 87 -32.45 -4.44 -17.26
CA ALA A 87 -33.33 -5.44 -16.68
C ALA A 87 -32.62 -6.76 -16.30
N THR A 88 -31.32 -6.91 -16.60
CA THR A 88 -30.59 -8.17 -16.42
C THR A 88 -29.84 -8.27 -15.09
N GLY A 89 -29.74 -7.18 -14.30
CA GLY A 89 -28.86 -7.10 -13.15
C GLY A 89 -27.39 -6.86 -13.51
N CYS A 90 -27.10 -6.46 -14.76
CA CYS A 90 -25.76 -6.10 -15.23
C CYS A 90 -25.18 -4.94 -14.39
N ALA A 91 -23.98 -5.12 -13.85
CA ALA A 91 -23.34 -4.12 -12.98
C ALA A 91 -22.45 -3.13 -13.74
N PHE A 92 -21.85 -3.54 -14.87
CA PHE A 92 -20.93 -2.71 -15.64
C PHE A 92 -20.98 -3.03 -17.14
N CYS A 93 -20.69 -2.01 -17.96
CA CYS A 93 -20.73 -2.08 -19.42
C CYS A 93 -19.33 -1.84 -20.01
N VAL A 94 -18.79 -2.82 -20.72
CA VAL A 94 -17.50 -2.74 -21.41
C VAL A 94 -17.70 -2.54 -22.89
N SER A 95 -17.09 -1.51 -23.47
CA SER A 95 -17.10 -1.22 -24.91
C SER A 95 -15.71 -1.43 -25.52
N PRO A 96 -15.59 -1.75 -26.80
CA PRO A 96 -14.28 -1.80 -27.49
C PRO A 96 -13.76 -0.40 -27.87
N ASN A 97 -14.61 0.62 -27.87
CA ASN A 97 -14.39 1.98 -28.30
C ASN A 97 -14.90 3.00 -27.29
N THR A 98 -14.60 4.26 -27.52
CA THR A 98 -15.14 5.38 -26.75
C THR A 98 -16.35 5.98 -27.47
N ASP A 99 -17.54 5.86 -26.86
CA ASP A 99 -18.78 6.51 -27.29
C ASP A 99 -19.43 7.21 -26.11
N ALA A 100 -19.51 8.55 -26.17
CA ALA A 100 -20.03 9.35 -25.07
C ALA A 100 -21.51 9.10 -24.78
N SER A 101 -22.31 8.68 -25.78
CA SER A 101 -23.74 8.38 -25.60
C SER A 101 -23.93 7.06 -24.85
N VAL A 102 -23.15 6.05 -25.16
CA VAL A 102 -23.14 4.74 -24.48
C VAL A 102 -22.66 4.91 -23.04
N ILE A 103 -21.58 5.69 -22.81
CA ILE A 103 -21.03 5.98 -21.46
C ILE A 103 -22.10 6.64 -20.57
N ARG A 104 -22.75 7.71 -21.06
CA ARG A 104 -23.79 8.42 -20.30
C ARG A 104 -24.99 7.52 -20.04
N ALA A 105 -25.44 6.77 -21.03
CA ALA A 105 -26.55 5.85 -20.85
C ALA A 105 -26.22 4.78 -19.77
N ALA A 106 -25.02 4.22 -19.74
CA ALA A 106 -24.62 3.27 -18.70
C ALA A 106 -24.72 3.91 -17.29
N ILE A 107 -24.26 5.15 -17.13
CA ILE A 107 -24.37 5.90 -15.87
C ILE A 107 -25.84 6.15 -15.50
N ASP A 108 -26.66 6.59 -16.44
CA ASP A 108 -28.09 6.87 -16.25
C ASP A 108 -28.88 5.62 -15.80
N TYR A 109 -28.48 4.44 -16.30
CA TYR A 109 -29.02 3.14 -15.88
C TYR A 109 -28.27 2.51 -14.69
N ALA A 110 -27.47 3.28 -13.97
CA ALA A 110 -26.74 2.86 -12.77
C ALA A 110 -25.73 1.71 -12.98
N MET A 111 -25.23 1.54 -14.19
CA MET A 111 -24.12 0.63 -14.53
C MET A 111 -22.81 1.40 -14.62
N VAL A 112 -21.69 0.75 -14.30
CA VAL A 112 -20.35 1.34 -14.41
C VAL A 112 -19.86 1.25 -15.86
N PRO A 113 -19.57 2.36 -16.56
CA PRO A 113 -19.02 2.32 -17.92
C PRO A 113 -17.51 2.01 -17.87
N MET A 114 -17.07 1.11 -18.74
CA MET A 114 -15.66 0.77 -18.99
C MET A 114 -15.37 0.86 -20.50
N PRO A 115 -15.32 2.09 -21.08
CA PRO A 115 -15.09 2.28 -22.51
C PRO A 115 -13.67 1.93 -22.92
N GLY A 116 -13.53 1.39 -24.12
CA GLY A 116 -12.26 1.09 -24.78
C GLY A 116 -11.61 2.34 -25.36
N PHE A 117 -10.29 2.45 -25.24
CA PHE A 117 -9.47 3.48 -25.85
C PHE A 117 -8.14 2.93 -26.34
N SER A 118 -7.55 3.59 -27.32
CA SER A 118 -6.21 3.33 -27.81
C SER A 118 -5.35 4.59 -27.87
N THR A 119 -5.96 5.78 -27.85
CA THR A 119 -5.28 7.09 -27.94
C THR A 119 -5.59 7.95 -26.72
N PRO A 120 -4.72 8.93 -26.38
CA PRO A 120 -5.00 9.89 -25.30
C PRO A 120 -6.31 10.65 -25.53
N SER A 121 -6.63 11.05 -26.77
CA SER A 121 -7.87 11.78 -27.07
C SER A 121 -9.12 10.98 -26.73
N GLU A 122 -9.14 9.70 -27.04
CA GLU A 122 -10.24 8.81 -26.66
C GLU A 122 -10.35 8.64 -25.14
N ALA A 123 -9.21 8.49 -24.43
CA ALA A 123 -9.22 8.39 -22.97
C ALA A 123 -9.82 9.65 -22.32
N PHE A 124 -9.40 10.84 -22.74
CA PHE A 124 -9.94 12.11 -22.21
C PHE A 124 -11.40 12.34 -22.63
N ALA A 125 -11.82 11.91 -23.82
CA ALA A 125 -13.21 11.96 -24.23
C ALA A 125 -14.10 11.04 -23.36
N ALA A 126 -13.63 9.84 -23.01
CA ALA A 126 -14.30 8.92 -22.10
C ALA A 126 -14.45 9.52 -20.69
N ILE A 127 -13.38 10.12 -20.16
CA ILE A 127 -13.39 10.81 -18.86
C ILE A 127 -14.37 11.97 -18.85
N ALA A 128 -14.37 12.79 -19.89
CA ALA A 128 -15.31 13.91 -20.06
C ALA A 128 -16.78 13.45 -20.14
N ALA A 129 -17.03 12.24 -20.65
CA ALA A 129 -18.36 11.64 -20.66
C ALA A 129 -18.78 11.02 -19.31
N GLY A 130 -17.86 10.94 -18.31
CA GLY A 130 -18.11 10.49 -16.94
C GLY A 130 -17.49 9.14 -16.58
N ALA A 131 -16.77 8.48 -17.50
CA ALA A 131 -16.10 7.22 -17.18
C ALA A 131 -14.92 7.42 -16.23
N ARG A 132 -14.74 6.48 -15.28
CA ARG A 132 -13.57 6.41 -14.38
C ARG A 132 -12.79 5.11 -14.55
N HIS A 133 -13.40 4.08 -15.12
CA HIS A 133 -12.74 2.84 -15.49
C HIS A 133 -12.55 2.84 -17.00
N LEU A 134 -11.30 2.77 -17.47
CA LEU A 134 -10.96 2.84 -18.90
C LEU A 134 -10.29 1.54 -19.34
N LYS A 135 -10.80 0.94 -20.41
CA LYS A 135 -10.24 -0.25 -21.03
C LYS A 135 -9.18 0.14 -22.06
N ALA A 136 -7.90 -0.03 -21.70
CA ALA A 136 -6.82 0.07 -22.70
C ALA A 136 -6.90 -1.13 -23.67
N PHE A 137 -7.21 -0.88 -24.95
CA PHE A 137 -7.45 -1.94 -25.93
C PHE A 137 -6.96 -1.55 -27.34
N PRO A 138 -6.16 -2.40 -28.02
CA PRO A 138 -5.47 -3.57 -27.49
C PRO A 138 -4.29 -3.23 -26.58
N ALA A 139 -4.00 -4.09 -25.57
CA ALA A 139 -2.99 -3.81 -24.55
C ALA A 139 -1.67 -4.57 -24.71
N HIS A 140 -1.57 -5.50 -25.66
CA HIS A 140 -0.30 -6.19 -25.91
C HIS A 140 0.81 -5.19 -26.25
N GLY A 141 1.92 -5.24 -25.51
CA GLY A 141 3.05 -4.31 -25.68
C GLY A 141 2.78 -2.84 -25.34
N ALA A 142 1.65 -2.54 -24.67
CA ALA A 142 1.23 -1.15 -24.41
C ALA A 142 1.89 -0.51 -23.18
N GLY A 143 2.73 -1.21 -22.40
CA GLY A 143 3.33 -0.71 -21.18
C GLY A 143 3.91 0.69 -21.26
N PRO A 144 4.87 0.99 -22.16
CA PRO A 144 5.47 2.34 -22.28
C PRO A 144 4.45 3.43 -22.62
N ARG A 145 3.49 3.13 -23.51
CA ARG A 145 2.42 4.06 -23.89
C ARG A 145 1.47 4.35 -22.73
N LEU A 146 1.11 3.34 -21.97
CA LEU A 146 0.23 3.48 -20.79
C LEU A 146 0.92 4.22 -19.67
N SER A 147 2.22 4.02 -19.46
CA SER A 147 3.01 4.76 -18.48
C SER A 147 3.02 6.27 -18.77
N ALA A 148 3.23 6.65 -20.02
CA ALA A 148 3.19 8.06 -20.42
C ALA A 148 1.79 8.67 -20.25
N LEU A 149 0.73 7.92 -20.55
CA LEU A 149 -0.65 8.37 -20.37
C LEU A 149 -1.03 8.48 -18.89
N ALA A 150 -0.69 7.50 -18.07
CA ALA A 150 -1.01 7.49 -16.64
C ALA A 150 -0.46 8.71 -15.89
N ALA A 151 0.68 9.26 -16.34
CA ALA A 151 1.28 10.46 -15.76
C ALA A 151 0.42 11.74 -15.90
N VAL A 152 -0.56 11.74 -16.81
CA VAL A 152 -1.43 12.89 -17.09
C VAL A 152 -2.91 12.61 -16.82
N LEU A 153 -3.27 11.40 -16.46
CA LEU A 153 -4.65 11.05 -16.10
C LEU A 153 -5.00 11.53 -14.68
N PRO A 154 -6.27 11.89 -14.41
CA PRO A 154 -6.74 12.13 -13.06
C PRO A 154 -6.50 10.90 -12.15
N SER A 155 -6.24 11.13 -10.88
CA SER A 155 -5.87 10.08 -9.90
C SER A 155 -7.02 9.11 -9.58
N ASP A 156 -8.25 9.50 -9.87
CA ASP A 156 -9.48 8.68 -9.71
C ASP A 156 -9.77 7.77 -10.91
N VAL A 157 -8.99 7.86 -11.98
CA VAL A 157 -9.14 7.01 -13.18
C VAL A 157 -8.41 5.67 -12.99
N ARG A 158 -9.07 4.59 -13.34
CA ARG A 158 -8.56 3.21 -13.30
C ARG A 158 -8.33 2.66 -14.70
N LEU A 159 -7.13 2.18 -14.99
CA LEU A 159 -6.79 1.56 -16.27
C LEU A 159 -6.95 0.04 -16.18
N VAL A 160 -7.70 -0.55 -17.11
CA VAL A 160 -7.86 -2.00 -17.29
C VAL A 160 -7.25 -2.41 -18.62
N ALA A 161 -6.18 -3.19 -18.61
CA ALA A 161 -5.49 -3.62 -19.82
C ALA A 161 -6.18 -4.86 -20.41
N VAL A 162 -6.60 -4.78 -21.67
CA VAL A 162 -7.36 -5.86 -22.34
C VAL A 162 -6.85 -6.06 -23.76
N GLY A 163 -6.87 -7.30 -24.22
CA GLY A 163 -6.50 -7.67 -25.61
C GLY A 163 -5.05 -8.09 -25.76
N GLY A 164 -4.85 -9.40 -25.79
CA GLY A 164 -3.55 -10.04 -25.98
C GLY A 164 -2.63 -9.99 -24.77
N VAL A 165 -3.15 -9.71 -23.57
CA VAL A 165 -2.37 -9.70 -22.33
C VAL A 165 -1.94 -11.13 -21.97
N ALA A 166 -0.66 -11.30 -21.66
CA ALA A 166 -0.05 -12.52 -21.15
C ALA A 166 0.52 -12.30 -19.73
N PRO A 167 0.75 -13.35 -18.93
CA PRO A 167 1.41 -13.20 -17.62
C PRO A 167 2.75 -12.49 -17.67
N SER A 168 3.51 -12.63 -18.76
CA SER A 168 4.78 -11.91 -18.99
C SER A 168 4.64 -10.40 -19.16
N ASP A 169 3.44 -9.88 -19.46
CA ASP A 169 3.20 -8.45 -19.61
C ASP A 169 2.90 -7.76 -18.29
N LEU A 170 2.57 -8.53 -17.24
CA LEU A 170 2.03 -8.00 -15.99
C LEU A 170 2.97 -7.01 -15.30
N GLU A 171 4.27 -7.31 -15.23
CA GLU A 171 5.24 -6.42 -14.60
C GLU A 171 5.27 -5.03 -15.28
N ALA A 172 5.34 -5.00 -16.61
CA ALA A 172 5.34 -3.76 -17.38
C ALA A 172 4.00 -3.00 -17.29
N LEU A 173 2.87 -3.72 -17.22
CA LEU A 173 1.54 -3.12 -17.07
C LEU A 173 1.35 -2.52 -15.67
N TRP A 174 1.79 -3.21 -14.64
CA TRP A 174 1.74 -2.69 -13.27
C TRP A 174 2.63 -1.45 -13.11
N ALA A 175 3.87 -1.50 -13.64
CA ALA A 175 4.77 -0.34 -13.66
C ALA A 175 4.18 0.87 -14.42
N ALA A 176 3.30 0.61 -15.40
CA ALA A 176 2.57 1.64 -16.14
C ALA A 176 1.29 2.14 -15.44
N GLY A 177 1.02 1.73 -14.19
CA GLY A 177 -0.14 2.18 -13.42
C GLY A 177 -1.47 1.52 -13.80
N VAL A 178 -1.44 0.37 -14.49
CA VAL A 178 -2.64 -0.42 -14.79
C VAL A 178 -3.22 -0.99 -13.49
N SER A 179 -4.54 -0.91 -13.31
CA SER A 179 -5.23 -1.36 -12.10
C SER A 179 -5.69 -2.81 -12.16
N ALA A 180 -6.02 -3.31 -13.35
CA ALA A 180 -6.49 -4.67 -13.57
C ALA A 180 -6.26 -5.12 -15.02
N VAL A 181 -6.39 -6.42 -15.28
CA VAL A 181 -6.31 -6.98 -16.63
C VAL A 181 -7.60 -7.70 -17.01
N GLY A 182 -8.00 -7.62 -18.28
CA GLY A 182 -9.10 -8.41 -18.83
C GLY A 182 -8.58 -9.55 -19.67
N VAL A 183 -8.96 -10.80 -19.31
CA VAL A 183 -8.47 -12.02 -19.93
C VAL A 183 -9.62 -12.76 -20.61
N GLY A 184 -9.51 -12.95 -21.94
CA GLY A 184 -10.51 -13.62 -22.77
C GLY A 184 -10.10 -15.02 -23.17
N SER A 185 -9.59 -15.19 -24.38
CA SER A 185 -9.36 -16.49 -25.03
C SER A 185 -8.36 -17.41 -24.32
N ASP A 186 -7.49 -16.88 -23.50
CA ASP A 186 -6.60 -17.70 -22.68
C ASP A 186 -7.37 -18.33 -21.50
N LEU A 187 -8.33 -17.62 -20.91
CA LEU A 187 -9.15 -18.10 -19.82
C LEU A 187 -10.33 -18.97 -20.33
N TYR A 188 -11.18 -18.44 -21.19
CA TYR A 188 -12.37 -19.10 -21.71
C TYR A 188 -12.41 -19.11 -23.24
N LYS A 189 -12.82 -20.29 -23.81
CA LYS A 189 -13.23 -20.47 -25.21
C LYS A 189 -14.41 -21.44 -25.24
N PRO A 190 -15.36 -21.29 -26.16
CA PRO A 190 -16.41 -22.31 -26.37
C PRO A 190 -15.84 -23.72 -26.48
N GLY A 191 -16.44 -24.67 -25.78
CA GLY A 191 -16.03 -26.09 -25.76
C GLY A 191 -15.01 -26.44 -24.66
N ARG A 192 -14.49 -25.47 -23.88
CA ARG A 192 -13.71 -25.79 -22.66
C ARG A 192 -14.64 -26.23 -21.55
N SER A 193 -14.24 -27.26 -20.81
CA SER A 193 -14.95 -27.66 -19.59
C SER A 193 -14.81 -26.60 -18.48
N ALA A 194 -15.80 -26.57 -17.58
CA ALA A 194 -15.73 -25.70 -16.40
C ALA A 194 -14.47 -25.96 -15.55
N GLU A 195 -14.03 -27.21 -15.44
CA GLU A 195 -12.80 -27.60 -14.75
C GLU A 195 -11.54 -26.97 -15.39
N GLU A 196 -11.42 -27.07 -16.73
CA GLU A 196 -10.30 -26.44 -17.46
C GLU A 196 -10.30 -24.92 -17.29
N VAL A 197 -11.47 -24.29 -17.35
CA VAL A 197 -11.61 -22.84 -17.14
C VAL A 197 -11.22 -22.46 -15.72
N GLY A 198 -11.63 -23.23 -14.72
CA GLY A 198 -11.25 -23.03 -13.31
C GLY A 198 -9.74 -23.13 -13.09
N LEU A 199 -9.08 -24.13 -13.69
CA LEU A 199 -7.63 -24.28 -13.61
C LEU A 199 -6.89 -23.10 -14.25
N ARG A 200 -7.34 -22.62 -15.40
CA ARG A 200 -6.77 -21.44 -16.07
C ARG A 200 -6.98 -20.17 -15.25
N ALA A 201 -8.16 -20.01 -14.66
CA ALA A 201 -8.44 -18.90 -13.75
C ALA A 201 -7.51 -18.93 -12.53
N ALA A 202 -7.29 -20.10 -11.93
CA ALA A 202 -6.36 -20.25 -10.80
C ALA A 202 -4.92 -19.88 -11.17
N ASN A 203 -4.45 -20.30 -12.36
CA ASN A 203 -3.11 -19.93 -12.86
C ASN A 203 -2.99 -18.41 -13.07
N TRP A 204 -4.01 -17.74 -13.62
CA TRP A 204 -4.04 -16.30 -13.74
C TRP A 204 -4.05 -15.62 -12.38
N MET A 205 -4.88 -16.08 -11.45
CA MET A 205 -4.92 -15.52 -10.09
C MET A 205 -3.60 -15.70 -9.36
N GLN A 206 -2.89 -16.81 -9.59
CA GLN A 206 -1.53 -17.00 -9.07
C GLN A 206 -0.53 -16.01 -9.68
N ALA A 207 -0.55 -15.82 -11.00
CA ALA A 207 0.31 -14.84 -11.66
C ALA A 207 0.05 -13.39 -11.17
N LEU A 208 -1.21 -13.05 -10.92
CA LEU A 208 -1.62 -11.73 -10.44
C LEU A 208 -1.26 -11.44 -8.98
N ARG A 209 -0.98 -12.46 -8.16
CA ARG A 209 -0.48 -12.29 -6.78
C ARG A 209 0.88 -11.60 -6.72
N HIS A 210 1.65 -11.65 -7.82
CA HIS A 210 2.96 -10.99 -7.94
C HIS A 210 2.82 -9.53 -8.41
N ARG A 211 1.65 -8.91 -8.21
CA ARG A 211 1.50 -7.48 -8.45
C ARG A 211 2.47 -6.74 -7.53
N PRO A 212 3.38 -5.90 -8.06
CA PRO A 212 4.18 -5.03 -7.21
C PRO A 212 3.24 -4.21 -6.34
N ALA A 213 3.40 -4.28 -5.05
CA ALA A 213 2.60 -3.47 -4.15
C ALA A 213 2.88 -1.99 -4.49
N ALA A 214 1.85 -1.27 -4.91
CA ALA A 214 1.97 0.13 -5.26
C ALA A 214 1.74 0.98 -4.01
N ALA A 215 2.62 1.93 -3.77
CA ALA A 215 2.42 2.93 -2.73
C ALA A 215 1.45 4.00 -3.24
N VAL A 216 0.38 4.25 -2.49
CA VAL A 216 -0.61 5.29 -2.76
C VAL A 216 -0.40 6.44 -1.79
N LEU A 217 -0.23 7.65 -2.30
CA LEU A 217 -0.16 8.87 -1.48
C LEU A 217 -1.54 9.16 -0.88
N LEU A 218 -1.65 9.15 0.45
CA LEU A 218 -2.88 9.46 1.16
C LEU A 218 -3.05 10.97 1.38
N CYS A 219 -1.97 11.61 1.84
CA CYS A 219 -1.92 13.05 2.03
C CYS A 219 -0.47 13.54 2.02
N ASN A 220 -0.28 14.84 1.76
CA ASN A 220 1.05 15.44 1.79
C ASN A 220 1.08 16.72 2.65
N PRO A 221 1.27 16.61 3.98
CA PRO A 221 1.45 17.76 4.86
C PRO A 221 2.80 18.46 4.69
N GLN A 222 3.63 17.98 3.75
CA GLN A 222 4.97 18.50 3.47
C GLN A 222 5.91 18.41 4.67
N ALA A 223 5.86 17.30 5.41
CA ALA A 223 6.72 17.05 6.56
C ALA A 223 8.21 17.17 6.18
N MET A 224 8.96 17.91 6.97
CA MET A 224 10.40 18.01 6.77
C MET A 224 11.09 16.70 7.12
N VAL A 225 10.65 16.07 8.22
CA VAL A 225 11.09 14.73 8.64
C VAL A 225 9.87 13.96 9.13
N GLY A 226 9.29 13.10 8.28
CA GLY A 226 8.14 12.29 8.67
C GLY A 226 8.59 11.03 9.42
N GLU A 227 8.32 10.94 10.73
CA GLU A 227 8.83 9.90 11.61
C GLU A 227 7.75 9.22 12.44
N SER A 228 8.06 8.00 12.90
CA SER A 228 7.29 7.22 13.88
C SER A 228 5.79 7.13 13.58
N PRO A 229 5.37 6.67 12.42
CA PRO A 229 3.96 6.45 12.18
C PRO A 229 3.44 5.35 13.10
N LEU A 230 2.24 5.57 13.65
CA LEU A 230 1.51 4.60 14.46
C LEU A 230 0.02 4.71 14.19
N ILE A 231 -0.74 3.69 14.58
CA ILE A 231 -2.20 3.67 14.45
C ILE A 231 -2.79 3.73 15.86
N ASP A 232 -3.64 4.72 16.09
CA ASP A 232 -4.29 4.89 17.40
C ASP A 232 -5.55 4.00 17.54
N ALA A 233 -6.18 4.04 18.71
CA ALA A 233 -7.36 3.24 19.01
C ALA A 233 -8.59 3.57 18.13
N ASN A 234 -8.60 4.73 17.47
CA ASN A 234 -9.67 5.13 16.55
C ASN A 234 -9.41 4.63 15.12
N GLY A 235 -8.22 4.05 14.86
CA GLY A 235 -7.77 3.65 13.53
C GLY A 235 -7.12 4.80 12.74
N ASP A 236 -6.86 5.94 13.36
CA ASP A 236 -6.16 7.05 12.74
C ASP A 236 -4.65 6.78 12.68
N VAL A 237 -4.04 7.23 11.60
CA VAL A 237 -2.58 7.19 11.48
C VAL A 237 -2.00 8.49 12.03
N LEU A 238 -1.15 8.38 13.04
CA LEU A 238 -0.43 9.48 13.65
C LEU A 238 1.05 9.37 13.28
N TRP A 239 1.71 10.50 13.01
CA TRP A 239 3.17 10.55 12.81
C TRP A 239 3.71 11.93 13.19
N LEU A 240 5.02 12.04 13.29
CA LEU A 240 5.70 13.23 13.77
C LEU A 240 6.42 13.99 12.65
N ASP A 241 6.58 15.30 12.82
CA ASP A 241 7.64 16.10 12.19
C ASP A 241 8.44 16.80 13.31
N PRO A 242 9.55 16.21 13.78
CA PRO A 242 10.32 16.77 14.90
C PRO A 242 11.06 18.06 14.54
N THR A 243 11.34 18.31 13.26
CA THR A 243 12.06 19.52 12.82
C THR A 243 11.14 20.73 12.63
N ALA A 244 9.85 20.49 12.44
CA ALA A 244 8.79 21.49 12.54
C ALA A 244 7.79 21.02 13.61
N PRO A 245 8.14 21.06 14.91
CA PRO A 245 7.55 20.25 15.97
C PRO A 245 6.04 20.16 15.91
N CYS A 246 5.54 19.04 15.41
CA CYS A 246 4.10 18.78 15.32
C CYS A 246 3.77 17.29 15.28
N LEU A 247 2.57 16.96 15.72
CA LEU A 247 1.91 15.70 15.49
C LEU A 247 0.99 15.84 14.25
N LEU A 248 1.17 14.96 13.30
CA LEU A 248 0.36 14.85 12.10
C LEU A 248 -0.64 13.69 12.27
N ARG A 249 -1.85 13.83 11.72
CA ARG A 249 -2.91 12.83 11.82
C ARG A 249 -3.63 12.68 10.49
N TRP A 250 -3.87 11.45 10.09
CA TRP A 250 -4.74 11.06 9.00
C TRP A 250 -5.91 10.23 9.55
N ASP A 251 -7.15 10.72 9.38
CA ASP A 251 -8.38 10.11 9.90
C ASP A 251 -9.13 9.24 8.86
N GLY A 252 -8.46 8.90 7.76
CA GLY A 252 -9.06 8.19 6.64
C GLY A 252 -9.50 9.12 5.48
N ASN A 253 -9.73 10.42 5.74
CA ASN A 253 -10.18 11.39 4.75
C ASN A 253 -9.37 12.69 4.76
N HIS A 254 -8.95 13.14 5.95
CA HIS A 254 -8.32 14.45 6.14
C HIS A 254 -7.00 14.31 6.88
N CYS A 255 -6.04 15.15 6.47
CA CYS A 255 -4.79 15.32 7.16
C CYS A 255 -4.84 16.57 8.03
N SER A 256 -4.53 16.44 9.31
CA SER A 256 -4.45 17.54 10.26
C SER A 256 -3.09 17.64 10.91
N ARG A 257 -2.75 18.81 11.44
CA ARG A 257 -1.48 19.11 12.12
C ARG A 257 -1.76 19.76 13.46
N MET A 258 -1.13 19.24 14.51
CA MET A 258 -1.14 19.79 15.86
C MET A 258 0.27 20.21 16.25
N ALA A 259 0.50 21.48 16.54
CA ALA A 259 1.80 21.98 16.98
C ALA A 259 2.18 21.41 18.35
N LEU A 260 3.45 21.05 18.52
CA LEU A 260 4.02 20.60 19.78
C LEU A 260 4.96 21.68 20.32
N ARG A 261 5.08 21.77 21.65
CA ARG A 261 5.94 22.76 22.30
C ARG A 261 7.45 22.47 22.16
N GLU A 262 7.80 21.22 21.86
CA GLU A 262 9.18 20.77 21.70
C GLU A 262 9.28 19.64 20.65
N PRO A 263 10.46 19.36 20.09
CA PRO A 263 10.68 18.22 19.22
C PRO A 263 10.40 16.88 19.94
N VAL A 264 9.54 16.07 19.37
CA VAL A 264 9.35 14.65 19.72
C VAL A 264 9.89 13.83 18.57
N TRP A 265 10.91 13.00 18.83
CA TRP A 265 11.62 12.27 17.78
C TRP A 265 10.98 10.94 17.45
N SER A 266 10.39 10.30 18.44
CA SER A 266 9.67 9.04 18.23
C SER A 266 8.46 8.95 19.15
N LEU A 267 7.43 8.19 18.73
CA LEU A 267 6.17 8.00 19.42
C LEU A 267 5.75 6.54 19.31
N ALA A 268 5.25 5.97 20.41
CA ALA A 268 4.71 4.64 20.49
C ALA A 268 3.44 4.62 21.35
N LEU A 269 2.71 3.50 21.33
CA LEU A 269 1.59 3.25 22.23
C LEU A 269 2.02 2.27 23.32
N CYS A 270 1.74 2.61 24.57
CA CYS A 270 1.89 1.78 25.75
C CYS A 270 0.56 1.74 26.49
N ASP A 271 -0.11 0.59 26.54
CA ASP A 271 -1.45 0.43 27.14
C ASP A 271 -2.47 1.48 26.65
N GLY A 272 -2.44 1.78 25.34
CA GLY A 272 -3.30 2.78 24.71
C GLY A 272 -2.90 4.24 24.98
N GLN A 273 -1.88 4.50 25.79
CA GLN A 273 -1.31 5.83 26.03
C GLN A 273 -0.19 6.12 25.05
N ARG A 274 -0.07 7.38 24.64
CA ARG A 274 1.05 7.84 23.80
C ARG A 274 2.27 8.10 24.69
N VAL A 275 3.33 7.33 24.42
CA VAL A 275 4.66 7.53 25.01
C VAL A 275 5.64 7.87 23.89
N GLY A 276 6.64 8.66 24.20
CA GLY A 276 7.59 9.10 23.19
C GLY A 276 8.95 9.45 23.79
N ASN A 277 9.81 10.00 22.97
CA ASN A 277 11.04 10.63 23.41
C ASN A 277 11.25 12.01 22.79
N SER A 278 11.87 12.90 23.55
CA SER A 278 12.42 14.14 23.03
C SER A 278 13.94 14.01 22.84
N GLU A 279 14.68 15.10 22.97
CA GLU A 279 16.12 15.08 22.77
C GLU A 279 16.89 14.28 23.82
N SER A 280 16.41 14.30 25.09
CA SER A 280 17.13 13.72 26.25
C SER A 280 16.24 13.06 27.29
N HIS A 281 14.97 12.87 27.05
CA HIS A 281 14.08 12.21 28.02
C HIS A 281 12.95 11.42 27.31
N PHE A 282 12.43 10.41 27.99
CA PHE A 282 11.14 9.81 27.63
C PHE A 282 10.00 10.74 28.09
N LEU A 283 8.83 10.60 27.48
CA LEU A 283 7.68 11.47 27.77
C LEU A 283 6.35 10.72 27.62
N ARG A 284 5.31 11.24 28.25
CA ARG A 284 3.90 10.95 27.90
C ARG A 284 3.32 12.11 27.11
N MET A 285 2.46 11.78 26.15
CA MET A 285 1.75 12.77 25.33
C MET A 285 0.25 12.53 25.43
N SER A 286 -0.48 13.53 25.91
CA SER A 286 -1.93 13.51 25.95
C SER A 286 -2.55 13.68 24.56
N ALA A 287 -3.87 13.49 24.45
CA ALA A 287 -4.57 13.58 23.17
C ALA A 287 -4.52 14.99 22.56
N ASP A 288 -4.46 16.04 23.37
CA ASP A 288 -4.32 17.45 22.98
C ASP A 288 -2.87 17.90 22.75
N GLY A 289 -1.90 16.95 22.81
CA GLY A 289 -0.48 17.22 22.56
C GLY A 289 0.30 17.79 23.75
N ALA A 290 -0.29 17.82 24.95
CA ALA A 290 0.46 18.21 26.13
C ALA A 290 1.50 17.12 26.47
N ILE A 291 2.71 17.56 26.81
CA ILE A 291 3.87 16.68 27.05
C ILE A 291 4.20 16.71 28.53
N GLU A 292 4.26 15.51 29.14
CA GLU A 292 4.77 15.28 30.50
C GLU A 292 6.11 14.54 30.35
N PRO A 293 7.26 15.24 30.65
CA PRO A 293 8.58 14.65 30.54
C PRO A 293 8.91 13.76 31.76
N GLY A 294 9.63 12.65 31.46
CA GLY A 294 10.32 11.86 32.48
C GLY A 294 11.68 12.41 32.85
N PRO A 295 12.47 11.66 33.65
CA PRO A 295 13.82 12.04 34.01
C PRO A 295 14.74 12.25 32.82
N GLU A 296 15.63 13.24 32.93
CA GLU A 296 16.62 13.54 31.90
C GLU A 296 17.69 12.43 31.81
N ILE A 297 18.05 12.08 30.59
CA ILE A 297 19.13 11.15 30.26
C ILE A 297 20.39 11.96 30.02
N VAL A 298 21.45 11.67 30.75
CA VAL A 298 22.75 12.27 30.52
C VAL A 298 23.40 11.63 29.30
N LEU A 299 23.18 12.22 28.13
CA LEU A 299 23.78 11.81 26.88
C LEU A 299 25.21 12.37 26.71
N ALA A 300 26.03 11.70 25.89
CA ALA A 300 27.32 12.24 25.50
C ALA A 300 27.15 13.61 24.77
N PRO A 301 28.11 14.51 24.84
CA PRO A 301 28.01 15.83 24.20
C PRO A 301 27.69 15.72 22.69
N GLY A 302 26.73 16.51 22.24
CA GLY A 302 26.27 16.52 20.85
C GLY A 302 25.35 15.37 20.47
N CYS A 303 25.01 14.46 21.39
CA CYS A 303 24.05 13.40 21.17
C CYS A 303 22.60 13.82 21.52
N ARG A 304 21.66 13.11 20.96
CA ARG A 304 20.23 13.15 21.26
C ARG A 304 19.62 11.76 21.16
N LEU A 305 18.46 11.57 21.75
CA LEU A 305 17.63 10.39 21.44
C LEU A 305 17.13 10.46 19.99
N ASN A 306 16.77 9.31 19.46
CA ASN A 306 16.31 9.14 18.08
C ASN A 306 15.03 8.30 18.06
N ASP A 307 15.06 7.11 17.49
CA ASP A 307 13.90 6.23 17.44
C ASP A 307 13.68 5.47 18.75
N MET A 308 12.46 4.93 18.95
CA MET A 308 12.13 4.14 20.13
C MET A 308 11.08 3.05 19.83
N THR A 309 10.99 2.09 20.76
CA THR A 309 9.93 1.09 20.81
C THR A 309 9.52 0.81 22.25
N VAL A 310 8.42 0.07 22.41
CA VAL A 310 7.89 -0.38 23.70
C VAL A 310 7.85 -1.90 23.71
N ASP A 311 8.28 -2.53 24.79
CA ASP A 311 8.18 -3.98 24.96
C ASP A 311 6.79 -4.40 25.48
N ALA A 312 6.54 -5.72 25.52
CA ALA A 312 5.26 -6.28 25.95
C ALA A 312 4.91 -6.05 27.43
N GLN A 313 5.86 -5.55 28.26
CA GLN A 313 5.64 -5.20 29.66
C GLN A 313 5.53 -3.68 29.88
N GLY A 314 5.54 -2.89 28.79
CA GLY A 314 5.48 -1.43 28.83
C GLY A 314 6.82 -0.73 29.00
N GLY A 315 7.92 -1.48 29.01
CA GLY A 315 9.28 -0.93 29.07
C GLY A 315 9.63 -0.14 27.81
N LEU A 316 10.30 1.00 27.99
CA LEU A 316 10.67 1.94 26.94
C LEU A 316 12.11 1.71 26.51
N TRP A 317 12.33 1.57 25.20
CA TRP A 317 13.64 1.35 24.60
C TRP A 317 13.88 2.41 23.55
N ALA A 318 14.98 3.19 23.66
CA ALA A 318 15.31 4.24 22.71
C ALA A 318 16.75 4.15 22.23
N GLY A 319 16.93 4.47 20.97
CA GLY A 319 18.23 4.71 20.36
C GLY A 319 18.69 6.15 20.56
N SER A 320 20.01 6.37 20.56
CA SER A 320 20.59 7.71 20.50
C SER A 320 21.56 7.82 19.32
N MET A 321 21.84 9.08 18.95
CA MET A 321 22.76 9.40 17.87
C MET A 321 23.52 10.71 18.15
N HIS A 322 24.69 10.88 17.55
CA HIS A 322 25.37 12.17 17.52
C HIS A 322 24.83 13.03 16.37
N ARG A 323 24.50 14.31 16.61
CA ARG A 323 23.94 15.25 15.62
C ARG A 323 24.84 15.44 14.38
N GLY A 324 26.15 15.31 14.55
CA GLY A 324 27.14 15.32 13.47
C GLY A 324 27.34 13.97 12.78
N LEU A 325 26.49 12.97 13.03
CA LEU A 325 26.56 11.63 12.42
C LEU A 325 27.92 10.95 12.65
N LEU A 326 28.48 11.03 13.87
CA LEU A 326 29.72 10.38 14.23
C LEU A 326 29.48 8.92 14.59
N ALA A 327 30.21 8.01 13.95
CA ALA A 327 30.16 6.58 14.23
C ALA A 327 30.58 6.26 15.68
N GLY A 328 29.99 5.23 16.28
CA GLY A 328 30.30 4.78 17.63
C GLY A 328 29.86 5.70 18.75
N LYS A 329 29.02 6.72 18.48
CA LYS A 329 28.50 7.66 19.45
C LYS A 329 27.03 7.43 19.82
N GLY A 330 26.36 6.52 19.14
CA GLY A 330 25.02 6.08 19.46
C GLY A 330 25.01 4.99 20.53
N ALA A 331 23.88 4.90 21.23
CA ALA A 331 23.67 3.94 22.31
C ALA A 331 22.18 3.53 22.36
N LEU A 332 21.88 2.45 23.09
CA LEU A 332 20.52 2.03 23.43
C LEU A 332 20.25 2.31 24.90
N TRP A 333 19.07 2.82 25.18
CA TRP A 333 18.61 3.24 26.50
C TRP A 333 17.32 2.52 26.87
N HIS A 334 17.17 2.16 28.14
CA HIS A 334 15.98 1.49 28.65
C HIS A 334 15.48 2.14 29.94
N ALA A 335 14.16 2.24 30.07
CA ALA A 335 13.46 2.55 31.31
C ALA A 335 12.22 1.65 31.43
N ALA A 336 11.90 1.19 32.64
CA ALA A 336 10.73 0.34 32.85
C ALA A 336 9.40 1.10 32.63
N ASP A 337 9.42 2.42 32.85
CA ASP A 337 8.32 3.35 32.51
C ASP A 337 8.87 4.77 32.39
N VAL A 338 8.02 5.74 31.96
CA VAL A 338 8.41 7.14 31.73
C VAL A 338 8.97 7.82 33.00
N SER A 339 8.56 7.41 34.21
CA SER A 339 8.95 8.02 35.45
C SER A 339 10.33 7.56 35.99
N GLN A 340 10.84 6.45 35.46
CA GLN A 340 12.11 5.85 35.89
C GLN A 340 13.30 6.49 35.18
N VAL A 341 14.44 6.53 35.86
CA VAL A 341 15.71 7.02 35.32
C VAL A 341 16.19 6.01 34.25
N PRO A 342 16.31 6.41 32.97
CA PRO A 342 16.78 5.53 31.94
C PRO A 342 18.25 5.13 32.13
N ARG A 343 18.58 3.90 31.77
CA ARG A 343 19.96 3.37 31.80
C ARG A 343 20.45 3.01 30.39
N CYS A 344 21.71 3.18 30.13
CA CYS A 344 22.38 2.70 28.95
C CYS A 344 22.49 1.17 28.99
N VAL A 345 22.04 0.49 27.93
CA VAL A 345 22.02 -0.99 27.83
C VAL A 345 22.88 -1.53 26.69
N ALA A 346 23.30 -0.68 25.74
CA ALA A 346 24.28 -0.96 24.71
C ALA A 346 24.89 0.32 24.16
N GLU A 347 26.14 0.27 23.73
CA GLU A 347 26.90 1.41 23.20
C GLU A 347 27.60 1.05 21.89
N GLY A 348 28.21 2.04 21.24
CA GLY A 348 29.07 1.83 20.08
C GLY A 348 28.35 1.86 18.75
N LEU A 349 27.06 2.19 18.71
CA LEU A 349 26.29 2.35 17.48
C LEU A 349 26.63 3.68 16.76
N GLY A 350 26.37 3.74 15.46
CA GLY A 350 26.49 4.97 14.70
C GLY A 350 25.25 5.85 14.89
N VAL A 351 24.14 5.42 14.32
CA VAL A 351 22.80 6.00 14.49
C VAL A 351 21.84 4.85 14.80
N ALA A 352 21.50 4.70 16.08
CA ALA A 352 20.47 3.74 16.49
C ALA A 352 19.11 4.27 16.04
N ASN A 353 18.53 3.59 15.08
CA ASN A 353 17.30 3.99 14.40
C ASN A 353 16.23 2.89 14.54
N GLY A 354 15.42 2.67 13.55
CA GLY A 354 14.27 1.77 13.56
C GLY A 354 14.49 0.55 14.45
N MET A 355 13.59 0.33 15.41
CA MET A 355 13.71 -0.79 16.34
C MET A 355 12.35 -1.44 16.60
N VAL A 356 12.35 -2.76 16.72
CA VAL A 356 11.14 -3.55 16.98
C VAL A 356 11.48 -4.85 17.67
N PHE A 357 10.63 -5.29 18.59
CA PHE A 357 10.75 -6.62 19.20
C PHE A 357 10.22 -7.72 18.28
N SER A 358 10.81 -8.91 18.38
CA SER A 358 10.19 -10.14 17.89
C SER A 358 8.82 -10.37 18.56
N ALA A 359 7.95 -11.13 17.92
CA ALA A 359 6.59 -11.38 18.42
C ALA A 359 6.56 -12.02 19.83
N ASP A 360 7.58 -12.79 20.18
CA ASP A 360 7.76 -13.40 21.50
C ASP A 360 8.51 -12.52 22.52
N GLY A 361 8.96 -11.33 22.10
CA GLY A 361 9.70 -10.39 22.94
C GLY A 361 11.14 -10.80 23.28
N SER A 362 11.65 -11.91 22.74
CA SER A 362 12.96 -12.46 23.08
C SER A 362 14.13 -11.77 22.36
N THR A 363 13.83 -11.00 21.31
CA THR A 363 14.84 -10.33 20.47
C THR A 363 14.43 -8.90 20.19
N LEU A 364 15.35 -7.96 20.40
CA LEU A 364 15.22 -6.57 19.93
C LEU A 364 16.01 -6.43 18.63
N PHE A 365 15.32 -6.16 17.53
CA PHE A 365 15.94 -5.79 16.26
C PHE A 365 16.19 -4.29 16.21
N VAL A 366 17.38 -3.88 15.79
CA VAL A 366 17.80 -2.47 15.75
C VAL A 366 18.55 -2.18 14.45
N ILE A 367 18.18 -1.12 13.75
CA ILE A 367 18.93 -0.59 12.61
C ILE A 367 20.06 0.33 13.12
N ASP A 368 21.28 0.08 12.69
CA ASP A 368 22.35 1.10 12.68
C ASP A 368 22.45 1.70 11.28
N THR A 369 21.90 2.89 11.11
CA THR A 369 21.85 3.59 9.82
C THR A 369 23.23 3.89 9.24
N LEU A 370 24.22 4.23 10.07
CA LEU A 370 25.58 4.56 9.58
C LEU A 370 26.35 3.31 9.18
N ALA A 371 26.26 2.25 9.98
CA ALA A 371 26.84 0.95 9.65
C ALA A 371 26.06 0.26 8.49
N ARG A 372 24.83 0.70 8.23
CA ARG A 372 23.88 0.08 7.28
C ARG A 372 23.62 -1.39 7.62
N THR A 373 23.39 -1.68 8.90
CA THR A 373 23.16 -3.04 9.39
C THR A 373 21.85 -3.13 10.15
N LEU A 374 21.26 -4.33 10.13
CA LEU A 374 20.24 -4.77 11.06
C LEU A 374 20.89 -5.67 12.09
N LEU A 375 20.75 -5.29 13.36
CA LEU A 375 21.27 -6.02 14.51
C LEU A 375 20.14 -6.73 15.24
N ALA A 376 20.37 -7.94 15.76
CA ALA A 376 19.48 -8.66 16.64
C ALA A 376 20.13 -8.82 18.01
N TYR A 377 19.55 -8.21 19.02
CA TYR A 377 19.97 -8.34 20.41
C TYR A 377 19.08 -9.34 21.13
N PRO A 378 19.62 -10.43 21.72
CA PRO A 378 18.86 -11.20 22.71
C PRO A 378 18.37 -10.27 23.82
N ALA A 379 17.09 -10.30 24.14
CA ALA A 379 16.45 -9.37 25.07
C ALA A 379 15.86 -10.11 26.29
N ASP A 380 16.19 -9.63 27.47
CA ASP A 380 15.49 -9.94 28.72
C ASP A 380 14.69 -8.67 29.12
N ILE A 381 13.44 -8.62 28.66
CA ILE A 381 12.57 -7.46 28.90
C ILE A 381 12.22 -7.30 30.38
N THR A 382 12.19 -8.39 31.16
CA THR A 382 11.92 -8.33 32.61
C THR A 382 13.08 -7.70 33.39
N ALA A 383 14.32 -8.03 33.00
CA ALA A 383 15.52 -7.41 33.58
C ALA A 383 15.90 -6.09 32.89
N GLY A 384 15.25 -5.78 31.75
CA GLY A 384 15.59 -4.66 30.85
C GLY A 384 17.04 -4.74 30.35
N ARG A 385 17.52 -5.89 29.94
CA ARG A 385 18.90 -6.15 29.51
C ARG A 385 18.94 -6.66 28.09
N LEU A 386 20.06 -6.39 27.42
CA LEU A 386 20.38 -6.92 26.10
C LEU A 386 21.63 -7.80 26.19
N GLY A 387 21.64 -8.90 25.44
CA GLY A 387 22.82 -9.72 25.17
C GLY A 387 23.66 -9.14 24.03
N GLU A 388 24.73 -9.85 23.66
CA GLU A 388 25.58 -9.49 22.54
C GLU A 388 24.82 -9.53 21.21
N PRO A 389 24.89 -8.49 20.39
CA PRO A 389 24.14 -8.43 19.12
C PRO A 389 24.75 -9.35 18.06
N LYS A 390 23.90 -9.80 17.16
CA LYS A 390 24.29 -10.46 15.91
C LYS A 390 23.84 -9.62 14.73
N VAL A 391 24.68 -9.51 13.70
CA VAL A 391 24.29 -8.91 12.43
C VAL A 391 23.34 -9.88 11.72
N VAL A 392 22.12 -9.44 11.45
CA VAL A 392 21.12 -10.20 10.69
C VAL A 392 21.37 -10.04 9.19
N THR A 393 21.57 -8.78 8.77
CA THR A 393 21.85 -8.43 7.37
C THR A 393 22.56 -7.08 7.28
N ASP A 394 23.22 -6.83 6.15
CA ASP A 394 23.62 -5.50 5.75
C ASP A 394 22.76 -5.01 4.56
N PHE A 395 22.68 -3.71 4.40
CA PHE A 395 21.95 -3.05 3.31
C PHE A 395 22.89 -2.43 2.27
N LEU A 396 24.15 -2.89 2.20
CA LEU A 396 25.18 -2.27 1.35
C LEU A 396 24.85 -2.37 -0.15
N GLY A 397 24.14 -3.42 -0.56
CA GLY A 397 23.72 -3.64 -1.95
C GLY A 397 22.47 -2.84 -2.37
N LEU A 398 21.82 -2.12 -1.45
CA LEU A 398 20.58 -1.41 -1.71
C LEU A 398 20.80 0.11 -1.85
N PRO A 399 19.98 0.82 -2.66
CA PRO A 399 19.97 2.28 -2.67
C PRO A 399 19.56 2.86 -1.31
N GLY A 400 20.18 4.00 -0.92
CA GLY A 400 19.85 4.69 0.33
C GLY A 400 20.44 4.05 1.58
N LYS A 401 19.89 4.38 2.74
CA LYS A 401 20.29 3.87 4.06
C LYS A 401 19.07 3.37 4.81
N PRO A 402 19.17 2.27 5.59
CA PRO A 402 18.06 1.81 6.39
C PRO A 402 17.75 2.83 7.49
N ASP A 403 16.46 3.04 7.78
CA ASP A 403 15.96 4.04 8.73
C ASP A 403 14.93 3.42 9.69
N GLY A 404 13.63 3.61 9.50
CA GLY A 404 12.61 3.00 10.32
C GLY A 404 12.47 1.49 10.10
N LEU A 405 11.97 0.76 11.10
CA LEU A 405 11.78 -0.69 11.09
C LEU A 405 10.41 -1.04 11.66
N ALA A 406 9.72 -2.00 11.06
CA ALA A 406 8.47 -2.53 11.59
C ALA A 406 8.38 -4.05 11.41
N LEU A 407 7.58 -4.70 12.27
CA LEU A 407 7.23 -6.11 12.16
C LEU A 407 5.81 -6.22 11.57
N SER A 408 5.66 -6.99 10.50
CA SER A 408 4.34 -7.24 9.91
C SER A 408 3.50 -8.17 10.79
N PRO A 409 2.16 -8.21 10.62
CA PRO A 409 1.30 -9.18 11.31
C PRO A 409 1.69 -10.65 11.06
N GLN A 410 2.42 -10.93 9.98
CA GLN A 410 2.95 -12.26 9.63
C GLN A 410 4.35 -12.53 10.22
N GLY A 411 4.88 -11.62 11.07
CA GLY A 411 6.19 -11.77 11.70
C GLY A 411 7.39 -11.45 10.81
N ARG A 412 7.20 -10.76 9.68
CA ARG A 412 8.30 -10.35 8.80
C ARG A 412 8.78 -8.94 9.10
N LEU A 413 10.07 -8.72 9.02
CA LEU A 413 10.69 -7.42 9.20
C LEU A 413 10.61 -6.59 7.92
N TRP A 414 10.33 -5.29 8.09
CA TRP A 414 10.27 -4.31 7.00
C TRP A 414 11.08 -3.08 7.38
N ALA A 415 11.95 -2.64 6.48
CA ALA A 415 12.79 -1.46 6.69
C ALA A 415 12.48 -0.35 5.68
N ALA A 416 12.41 0.89 6.16
CA ALA A 416 12.36 2.09 5.34
C ALA A 416 13.76 2.43 4.84
N MET A 417 13.89 2.93 3.58
CA MET A 417 15.18 3.24 2.96
C MET A 417 15.30 4.75 2.71
N TRP A 418 15.94 5.47 3.63
CA TRP A 418 16.22 6.89 3.48
C TRP A 418 17.12 7.16 2.27
N GLY A 419 16.64 7.96 1.32
CA GLY A 419 17.33 8.18 0.05
C GLY A 419 17.26 7.02 -0.93
N GLY A 420 16.59 5.94 -0.57
CA GLY A 420 16.45 4.72 -1.38
C GLY A 420 15.12 4.58 -2.12
N GLN A 421 14.15 5.48 -1.88
CA GLN A 421 12.85 5.49 -2.56
C GLN A 421 12.06 4.18 -2.39
N ALA A 422 12.26 3.45 -1.30
CA ALA A 422 11.64 2.13 -1.12
C ALA A 422 11.42 1.77 0.35
N VAL A 423 10.54 0.82 0.57
CA VAL A 423 10.52 -0.06 1.73
C VAL A 423 10.92 -1.46 1.31
N VAL A 424 11.64 -2.20 2.17
CA VAL A 424 12.13 -3.54 1.88
C VAL A 424 11.61 -4.55 2.90
N GLU A 425 11.13 -5.70 2.40
CA GLU A 425 10.75 -6.85 3.22
C GLU A 425 11.93 -7.79 3.35
N LEU A 426 12.17 -8.26 4.58
CA LEU A 426 13.26 -9.16 4.91
C LEU A 426 12.73 -10.53 5.35
N ALA A 427 13.42 -11.58 4.92
CA ALA A 427 13.26 -12.91 5.46
C ALA A 427 13.88 -13.00 6.88
N GLU A 428 13.59 -14.06 7.61
CA GLU A 428 14.18 -14.32 8.95
C GLU A 428 15.70 -14.34 8.96
N ASN A 429 16.31 -14.81 7.86
CA ASN A 429 17.77 -14.83 7.68
C ASN A 429 18.36 -13.50 7.19
N GLY A 430 17.56 -12.45 7.10
CA GLY A 430 17.95 -11.12 6.65
C GLY A 430 18.01 -10.92 5.12
N ALA A 431 17.70 -11.93 4.32
CA ALA A 431 17.65 -11.77 2.87
C ALA A 431 16.49 -10.85 2.45
N VAL A 432 16.74 -9.94 1.51
CA VAL A 432 15.69 -9.09 0.94
C VAL A 432 14.77 -9.95 0.07
N LEU A 433 13.49 -10.05 0.46
CA LEU A 433 12.47 -10.79 -0.28
C LEU A 433 11.89 -9.95 -1.41
N ARG A 434 11.60 -8.69 -1.13
CA ARG A 434 11.10 -7.72 -2.12
C ARG A 434 11.40 -6.29 -1.70
N SER A 435 11.42 -5.40 -2.68
CA SER A 435 11.54 -3.97 -2.50
C SER A 435 10.33 -3.29 -3.16
N ILE A 436 9.63 -2.44 -2.41
CA ILE A 436 8.46 -1.73 -2.90
C ILE A 436 8.82 -0.26 -3.08
N PRO A 437 8.76 0.27 -4.31
CA PRO A 437 9.09 1.67 -4.55
C PRO A 437 8.05 2.61 -3.93
N ILE A 438 8.54 3.65 -3.27
CA ILE A 438 7.74 4.76 -2.73
C ILE A 438 8.04 6.00 -3.58
N PRO A 439 7.03 6.74 -4.08
CA PRO A 439 7.24 7.94 -4.90
C PRO A 439 7.72 9.16 -4.07
N ALA A 440 8.73 8.95 -3.24
CA ALA A 440 9.40 9.94 -2.39
C ALA A 440 10.87 9.56 -2.24
N LEU A 441 11.79 10.56 -2.26
CA LEU A 441 13.22 10.25 -2.18
C LEU A 441 13.61 9.69 -0.81
N HIS A 442 13.16 10.34 0.27
CA HIS A 442 13.45 9.92 1.65
C HIS A 442 12.25 9.21 2.26
N VAL A 443 12.38 7.92 2.47
CA VAL A 443 11.43 7.08 3.19
C VAL A 443 11.96 6.93 4.61
N GLY A 444 11.27 7.57 5.59
CA GLY A 444 11.76 7.68 6.96
C GLY A 444 11.31 6.52 7.82
N SER A 445 10.01 6.29 7.93
CA SER A 445 9.50 5.28 8.85
C SER A 445 8.22 4.60 8.34
N LEU A 446 7.77 3.56 9.04
CA LEU A 446 6.65 2.72 8.60
C LEU A 446 5.94 2.04 9.79
N CYS A 447 4.65 1.76 9.64
CA CYS A 447 3.89 0.94 10.59
C CYS A 447 2.83 0.11 9.88
N PHE A 448 2.46 -1.04 10.48
CA PHE A 448 1.40 -1.89 9.98
C PHE A 448 0.07 -1.66 10.69
N ALA A 449 -1.02 -1.67 9.94
CA ALA A 449 -2.34 -1.87 10.48
C ALA A 449 -2.61 -3.37 10.72
N ALA A 450 -3.57 -3.67 11.59
CA ALA A 450 -3.99 -5.04 11.87
C ALA A 450 -4.54 -5.78 10.62
N ASP A 451 -5.05 -5.04 9.63
CA ASP A 451 -5.54 -5.57 8.36
C ASP A 451 -4.43 -5.81 7.31
N GLY A 452 -3.16 -5.58 7.67
CA GLY A 452 -2.00 -5.80 6.83
C GLY A 452 -1.60 -4.61 5.96
N ARG A 453 -2.34 -3.49 5.95
CA ARG A 453 -1.89 -2.27 5.27
C ARG A 453 -0.63 -1.71 5.92
N LEU A 454 0.33 -1.35 5.10
CA LEU A 454 1.57 -0.71 5.53
C LEU A 454 1.48 0.79 5.28
N PHE A 455 1.57 1.59 6.33
CA PHE A 455 1.66 3.05 6.23
C PHE A 455 3.11 3.48 6.29
N VAL A 456 3.48 4.42 5.43
CA VAL A 456 4.87 4.85 5.21
C VAL A 456 4.95 6.37 5.27
N SER A 457 5.71 6.91 6.20
CA SER A 457 6.00 8.34 6.29
C SER A 457 7.27 8.70 5.53
N THR A 458 7.27 9.88 4.92
CA THR A 458 8.37 10.35 4.07
C THR A 458 8.81 11.76 4.45
N ALA A 459 9.98 12.19 3.95
CA ALA A 459 10.59 13.44 4.36
C ALA A 459 10.99 14.31 3.16
N ARG A 460 11.04 15.64 3.40
CA ARG A 460 11.53 16.66 2.45
C ARG A 460 12.91 17.22 2.85
N ALA A 461 13.45 16.81 4.00
CA ALA A 461 14.72 17.31 4.50
C ALA A 461 15.82 17.25 3.42
N ARG A 462 16.53 18.36 3.22
CA ARG A 462 17.65 18.49 2.26
C ARG A 462 17.27 18.30 0.78
N LEU A 463 15.97 18.29 0.41
CA LEU A 463 15.54 18.24 -0.96
C LEU A 463 15.49 19.64 -1.57
N GLY A 464 16.11 19.81 -2.73
CA GLY A 464 16.03 21.02 -3.53
C GLY A 464 14.77 21.06 -4.42
N PRO A 465 14.50 22.20 -5.10
CA PRO A 465 13.34 22.33 -5.99
C PRO A 465 13.27 21.26 -7.08
N ALA A 466 14.40 20.85 -7.65
CA ALA A 466 14.46 19.79 -8.66
C ALA A 466 14.05 18.42 -8.10
N ASP A 467 14.49 18.09 -6.86
CA ASP A 467 14.09 16.84 -6.21
C ASP A 467 12.59 16.85 -5.90
N LEU A 468 12.05 17.97 -5.40
CA LEU A 468 10.63 18.11 -5.09
C LEU A 468 9.74 18.08 -6.34
N GLN A 469 10.25 18.55 -7.49
CA GLN A 469 9.57 18.39 -8.78
C GLN A 469 9.55 16.92 -9.22
N LYS A 470 10.65 16.20 -9.02
CA LYS A 470 10.77 14.77 -9.36
C LYS A 470 9.98 13.88 -8.40
N TYR A 471 9.93 14.24 -7.13
CA TYR A 471 9.28 13.47 -6.04
C TYR A 471 8.25 14.34 -5.30
N PRO A 472 7.14 14.71 -5.95
CA PRO A 472 6.15 15.63 -5.38
C PRO A 472 5.44 15.07 -4.15
N GLY A 473 5.48 13.74 -3.96
CA GLY A 473 4.94 13.06 -2.77
C GLY A 473 5.82 13.11 -1.53
N SER A 474 7.07 13.65 -1.62
CA SER A 474 7.97 13.75 -0.48
C SER A 474 7.39 14.61 0.66
N GLY A 475 7.51 14.15 1.89
CA GLY A 475 6.89 14.74 3.08
C GLY A 475 5.44 14.29 3.30
N GLY A 476 4.95 13.35 2.49
CA GLY A 476 3.63 12.76 2.58
C GLY A 476 3.57 11.45 3.35
N LEU A 477 2.34 11.01 3.60
CA LEU A 477 2.00 9.68 4.11
C LEU A 477 1.50 8.83 2.95
N PHE A 478 2.09 7.65 2.81
CA PHE A 478 1.68 6.65 1.82
C PHE A 478 1.06 5.43 2.49
N VAL A 479 0.20 4.73 1.76
CA VAL A 479 -0.25 3.38 2.10
C VAL A 479 0.20 2.39 1.03
N VAL A 480 0.66 1.23 1.47
CA VAL A 480 1.03 0.09 0.64
C VAL A 480 0.17 -1.09 1.05
N GLN A 481 -0.46 -1.74 0.09
CA GLN A 481 -1.08 -3.05 0.31
C GLN A 481 -0.02 -4.13 0.13
N THR A 482 0.33 -4.82 1.20
CA THR A 482 1.42 -5.82 1.24
C THR A 482 0.92 -7.24 1.01
#